data_5bb6999bbc100569d5fb3611a14e8d35
#
_entry.id   5bb6999bbc100569d5fb3611a14e8d35
#
_cell.length_a   1.000
_cell.length_b   1.000
_cell.length_c   1.000
_cell.angle_alpha   90.00
_cell.angle_beta   90.00
_cell.angle_gamma   90.00
#
_symmetry.space_group_name_H-M   'P 1'
#
loop_
_entity.id
_entity.type
_entity.pdbx_description
1 polymer ?
#
loop_
_entity_poly.entity_id
_entity_poly.type
_entity_poly.pdbx_seq_one_letter_code
_entity_poly.pdbx_strand_id
1 'polypeptide(L)'
;MRTKTVGAVLLVVALAAGGSWLFLRSAAQPAPQSTFVLLDASTRTTQDLHGKVTLVNFWATSCTTCVAEMPELVATHQKYHAQGFDTLAVAMSYDPPSY
;
A
#
# COMPACT_ATOMS: atom_id res chain seq x y z
N MET A 1 11.52 -6.58 -47.62
CA MET A 1 10.98 -5.38 -46.94
C MET A 1 10.16 -5.73 -45.68
N ARG A 2 9.31 -6.72 -45.69
CA ARG A 2 8.44 -7.10 -44.54
C ARG A 2 9.22 -7.54 -43.28
N THR A 3 10.32 -8.26 -43.42
CA THR A 3 11.13 -8.74 -42.29
C THR A 3 11.87 -7.63 -41.53
N LYS A 4 12.31 -6.58 -42.23
CA LYS A 4 12.98 -5.43 -41.60
C LYS A 4 12.00 -4.57 -40.78
N THR A 5 10.77 -4.40 -41.28
CA THR A 5 9.69 -3.70 -40.56
C THR A 5 9.23 -4.45 -39.32
N VAL A 6 9.08 -5.78 -39.37
CA VAL A 6 8.71 -6.59 -38.22
C VAL A 6 9.79 -6.53 -37.14
N GLY A 7 11.08 -6.62 -37.51
CA GLY A 7 12.19 -6.47 -36.58
C GLY A 7 12.21 -5.11 -35.87
N ALA A 8 11.97 -4.04 -36.61
CA ALA A 8 11.90 -2.67 -36.05
C ALA A 8 10.74 -2.51 -35.07
N VAL A 9 9.56 -3.04 -35.39
CA VAL A 9 8.38 -2.99 -34.51
C VAL A 9 8.63 -3.77 -33.22
N LEU A 10 9.18 -4.98 -33.30
CA LEU A 10 9.51 -5.77 -32.11
C LEU A 10 10.52 -5.07 -31.21
N LEU A 11 11.51 -4.41 -31.79
CA LEU A 11 12.52 -3.67 -31.01
C LEU A 11 11.89 -2.46 -30.30
N VAL A 12 11.01 -1.72 -30.93
CA VAL A 12 10.28 -0.60 -30.31
C VAL A 12 9.38 -1.08 -29.18
N VAL A 13 8.66 -2.19 -29.36
CA VAL A 13 7.81 -2.77 -28.33
C VAL A 13 8.65 -3.25 -27.13
N ALA A 14 9.79 -3.89 -27.37
CA ALA A 14 10.69 -4.35 -26.30
C ALA A 14 11.28 -3.16 -25.52
N LEU A 15 11.67 -2.09 -26.19
CA LEU A 15 12.18 -0.86 -25.54
C LEU A 15 11.07 -0.15 -24.74
N ALA A 16 9.86 -0.08 -25.28
CA ALA A 16 8.73 0.52 -24.57
C ALA A 16 8.34 -0.30 -23.32
N ALA A 17 8.30 -1.62 -23.42
CA ALA A 17 8.00 -2.50 -22.29
C ALA A 17 9.11 -2.44 -21.22
N GLY A 18 10.38 -2.48 -21.63
CA GLY A 18 11.53 -2.38 -20.73
C GLY A 18 11.60 -1.01 -20.05
N GLY A 19 11.40 0.07 -20.79
CA GLY A 19 11.37 1.44 -20.26
C GLY A 19 10.21 1.65 -19.27
N SER A 20 9.02 1.15 -19.61
CA SER A 20 7.84 1.21 -18.72
C SER A 20 8.07 0.44 -17.43
N TRP A 21 8.66 -0.75 -17.51
CA TRP A 21 8.97 -1.57 -16.34
C TRP A 21 10.00 -0.92 -15.42
N LEU A 22 11.06 -0.33 -15.97
CA LEU A 22 12.06 0.42 -15.21
C LEU A 22 11.46 1.65 -14.56
N PHE A 23 10.59 2.38 -15.26
CA PHE A 23 9.91 3.56 -14.73
C PHE A 23 8.99 3.20 -13.56
N LEU A 24 8.21 2.14 -13.67
CA LEU A 24 7.33 1.66 -12.59
C LEU A 24 8.13 1.19 -11.36
N ARG A 25 9.29 0.56 -11.56
CA ARG A 25 10.19 0.19 -10.46
C ARG A 25 10.80 1.42 -9.77
N SER A 26 11.16 2.43 -10.53
CA SER A 26 11.78 3.65 -9.98
C SER A 26 10.77 4.54 -9.25
N ALA A 27 9.47 4.38 -9.53
CA ALA A 27 8.41 5.13 -8.85
C ALA A 27 8.08 4.60 -7.45
N ALA A 28 8.48 3.36 -7.12
CA ALA A 28 8.29 2.80 -5.79
C ALA A 28 9.34 3.38 -4.83
N GLN A 29 8.91 4.30 -3.98
CA GLN A 29 9.76 4.83 -2.91
C GLN A 29 9.55 4.01 -1.62
N PRO A 30 10.62 3.74 -0.87
CA PRO A 30 10.48 3.08 0.42
C PRO A 30 9.69 3.97 1.39
N ALA A 31 8.81 3.36 2.17
CA ALA A 31 8.07 4.05 3.21
C ALA A 31 9.04 4.66 4.24
N PRO A 32 8.77 5.87 4.74
CA PRO A 32 9.60 6.49 5.77
C PRO A 32 9.59 5.63 7.04
N GLN A 33 10.70 5.66 7.78
CA GLN A 33 10.78 4.99 9.07
C GLN A 33 9.86 5.70 10.07
N SER A 34 8.84 4.99 10.53
CA SER A 34 7.83 5.51 11.45
C SER A 34 7.59 4.50 12.57
N THR A 35 7.24 5.01 13.73
CA THR A 35 6.82 4.20 14.89
C THR A 35 5.36 4.47 15.18
N PHE A 36 4.58 3.41 15.28
CA PHE A 36 3.16 3.44 15.58
C PHE A 36 2.93 2.93 17.00
N VAL A 37 2.17 3.66 17.79
CA VAL A 37 1.74 3.24 19.12
C VAL A 37 0.37 2.59 18.97
N LEU A 38 0.24 1.32 19.36
CA LEU A 38 -1.00 0.58 19.29
C LEU A 38 -1.91 0.88 20.50
N LEU A 39 -3.16 0.48 20.42
CA LEU A 39 -4.15 0.72 21.49
C LEU A 39 -3.82 0.04 22.82
N ASP A 40 -3.03 -1.04 22.78
CA ASP A 40 -2.50 -1.73 23.96
C ASP A 40 -1.19 -1.14 24.51
N ALA A 41 -0.81 0.04 24.02
CA ALA A 41 0.45 0.74 24.31
C ALA A 41 1.73 0.05 23.79
N SER A 42 1.63 -1.06 23.09
CA SER A 42 2.77 -1.65 22.37
C SER A 42 3.14 -0.79 21.15
N THR A 43 4.31 -1.01 20.60
CA THR A 43 4.79 -0.26 19.43
C THR A 43 5.03 -1.18 18.25
N ARG A 44 4.74 -0.68 17.04
CA ARG A 44 5.15 -1.24 15.76
C ARG A 44 5.92 -0.21 14.95
N THR A 45 6.85 -0.66 14.17
CA THR A 45 7.62 0.19 13.26
C THR A 45 7.30 -0.15 11.80
N THR A 46 7.70 0.72 10.88
CA THR A 46 7.60 0.42 9.44
C THR A 46 8.37 -0.86 9.07
N GLN A 47 9.42 -1.20 9.80
CA GLN A 47 10.20 -2.44 9.60
C GLN A 47 9.37 -3.70 9.90
N ASP A 48 8.49 -3.65 10.89
CA ASP A 48 7.65 -4.78 11.28
C ASP A 48 6.56 -5.10 10.26
N LEU A 49 6.32 -4.20 9.30
CA LEU A 49 5.36 -4.38 8.23
C LEU A 49 5.95 -5.14 7.02
N HIS A 50 7.24 -5.41 7.00
CA HIS A 50 7.89 -6.11 5.91
C HIS A 50 7.41 -7.57 5.81
N GLY A 51 7.35 -8.08 4.58
CA GLY A 51 6.93 -9.45 4.29
C GLY A 51 5.42 -9.63 4.12
N LYS A 52 4.63 -8.56 4.31
CA LYS A 52 3.19 -8.52 4.06
C LYS A 52 2.83 -7.34 3.17
N VAL A 53 1.68 -7.44 2.51
CA VAL A 53 1.05 -6.28 1.88
C VAL A 53 0.23 -5.58 2.96
N THR A 54 0.66 -4.41 3.41
CA THR A 54 -0.01 -3.68 4.48
C THR A 54 -0.75 -2.46 3.93
N LEU A 55 -2.06 -2.41 4.16
CA LEU A 55 -2.87 -1.22 3.93
C LEU A 55 -2.74 -0.30 5.15
N VAL A 56 -2.19 0.89 4.97
CA VAL A 56 -2.15 1.92 6.00
C VAL A 56 -3.30 2.90 5.74
N ASN A 57 -4.25 2.95 6.68
CA ASN A 57 -5.44 3.80 6.60
C ASN A 57 -5.37 4.87 7.70
N PHE A 58 -5.40 6.15 7.30
CA PHE A 58 -5.48 7.28 8.24
C PHE A 58 -6.93 7.67 8.44
N TRP A 59 -7.39 7.73 9.68
CA TRP A 59 -8.78 8.01 10.01
C TRP A 59 -8.91 8.87 11.27
N ALA A 60 -10.10 9.40 11.49
CA ALA A 60 -10.46 10.16 12.68
C ALA A 60 -11.91 9.85 13.08
N THR A 61 -12.23 9.90 14.36
CA THR A 61 -13.61 9.69 14.84
C THR A 61 -14.56 10.78 14.37
N SER A 62 -14.05 11.99 14.14
CA SER A 62 -14.79 13.11 13.54
C SER A 62 -15.03 12.99 12.04
N CYS A 63 -14.35 12.04 11.37
CA CYS A 63 -14.52 11.78 9.95
C CYS A 63 -15.66 10.76 9.72
N THR A 64 -16.85 11.24 9.42
CA THR A 64 -18.05 10.40 9.26
C THR A 64 -17.88 9.32 8.20
N THR A 65 -17.30 9.64 7.06
CA THR A 65 -17.04 8.68 5.98
C THR A 65 -16.00 7.64 6.38
N CYS A 66 -14.93 8.04 7.09
CA CYS A 66 -13.91 7.12 7.58
C CYS A 66 -14.51 6.07 8.52
N VAL A 67 -15.39 6.51 9.44
CA VAL A 67 -16.08 5.62 10.39
C VAL A 67 -17.03 4.68 9.65
N ALA A 68 -17.78 5.20 8.65
CA ALA A 68 -18.70 4.40 7.86
C ALA A 68 -17.99 3.31 7.02
N GLU A 69 -16.76 3.53 6.59
CA GLU A 69 -15.95 2.57 5.82
C GLU A 69 -15.25 1.52 6.69
N MET A 70 -15.15 1.73 8.00
CA MET A 70 -14.41 0.87 8.91
C MET A 70 -14.90 -0.60 8.90
N PRO A 71 -16.20 -0.92 8.86
CA PRO A 71 -16.67 -2.30 8.77
C PRO A 71 -16.17 -3.03 7.52
N GLU A 72 -16.10 -2.35 6.37
CA GLU A 72 -15.60 -2.92 5.13
C GLU A 72 -14.09 -3.16 5.18
N LEU A 73 -13.35 -2.24 5.80
CA LEU A 73 -11.92 -2.39 6.05
C LEU A 73 -11.63 -3.63 6.92
N VAL A 74 -12.42 -3.82 7.98
CA VAL A 74 -12.31 -5.00 8.86
C VAL A 74 -12.64 -6.29 8.09
N ALA A 75 -13.70 -6.31 7.30
CA ALA A 75 -14.09 -7.46 6.49
C ALA A 75 -13.00 -7.82 5.46
N THR A 76 -12.40 -6.82 4.82
CA THR A 76 -11.28 -7.00 3.90
C THR A 76 -10.06 -7.59 4.59
N HIS A 77 -9.70 -7.07 5.78
CA HIS A 77 -8.62 -7.63 6.59
C HIS A 77 -8.88 -9.10 6.92
N GLN A 78 -10.05 -9.42 7.44
CA GLN A 78 -10.43 -10.81 7.80
C GLN A 78 -10.35 -11.75 6.60
N LYS A 79 -10.75 -11.29 5.42
CA LYS A 79 -10.75 -12.09 4.19
C LYS A 79 -9.34 -12.42 3.70
N TYR A 80 -8.41 -11.48 3.78
CA TYR A 80 -7.09 -11.59 3.14
C TYR A 80 -5.93 -11.77 4.11
N HIS A 81 -6.15 -11.64 5.41
CA HIS A 81 -5.10 -11.73 6.42
C HIS A 81 -4.27 -13.02 6.32
N ALA A 82 -4.92 -14.17 6.14
CA ALA A 82 -4.24 -15.46 5.99
C ALA A 82 -3.41 -15.58 4.70
N GLN A 83 -3.60 -14.66 3.74
CA GLN A 83 -2.89 -14.63 2.46
C GLN A 83 -1.71 -13.65 2.44
N GLY A 84 -1.27 -13.17 3.61
CA GLY A 84 -0.16 -12.22 3.71
C GLY A 84 -0.56 -10.75 3.59
N PHE A 85 -1.83 -10.42 3.82
CA PHE A 85 -2.34 -9.06 3.90
C PHE A 85 -2.45 -8.61 5.36
N ASP A 86 -2.13 -7.34 5.63
CA ASP A 86 -2.31 -6.73 6.95
C ASP A 86 -2.92 -5.34 6.81
N THR A 87 -3.48 -4.81 7.90
CA THR A 87 -4.08 -3.49 7.94
C THR A 87 -3.60 -2.74 9.17
N LEU A 88 -3.14 -1.52 8.97
CA LEU A 88 -2.77 -0.59 10.03
C LEU A 88 -3.68 0.64 9.94
N ALA A 89 -4.66 0.73 10.85
CA ALA A 89 -5.53 1.89 10.96
C ALA A 89 -4.90 2.90 11.93
N VAL A 90 -4.50 4.06 11.41
CA VAL A 90 -3.82 5.11 12.15
C VAL A 90 -4.81 6.23 12.48
N ALA A 91 -5.13 6.39 13.75
CA ALA A 91 -5.95 7.50 14.23
C ALA A 91 -5.14 8.80 14.20
N MET A 92 -5.77 9.88 13.74
CA MET A 92 -5.13 11.20 13.68
C MET A 92 -4.97 11.78 15.09
N SER A 93 -3.83 12.44 15.33
CA SER A 93 -3.47 12.94 16.66
C SER A 93 -4.39 14.02 17.23
N TYR A 94 -5.13 14.71 16.38
CA TYR A 94 -6.12 15.72 16.79
C TYR A 94 -7.45 15.11 17.26
N ASP A 95 -7.60 13.81 17.12
CA ASP A 95 -8.80 13.05 17.45
C ASP A 95 -8.38 11.71 18.06
N PRO A 96 -7.89 11.73 19.31
CA PRO A 96 -7.31 10.56 19.95
C PRO A 96 -8.35 9.47 20.20
N PRO A 97 -7.97 8.18 20.13
CA PRO A 97 -8.87 7.03 20.24
C PRO A 97 -9.32 6.72 21.68
N SER A 98 -9.32 7.69 22.55
CA SER A 98 -9.66 7.54 23.98
C SER A 98 -11.13 7.81 24.28
N TYR A 99 -12.03 7.26 23.49
CA TYR A 99 -13.49 7.32 23.79
C TYR A 99 -14.14 5.97 23.74
#